data_c2c6d006d04aa9d51de88888812f0dd5
#
_entry.id   c2c6d006d04aa9d51de88888812f0dd5
#
_cell.length_a   1.000
_cell.length_b   1.000
_cell.length_c   1.000
_cell.angle_alpha   90.00
_cell.angle_beta   90.00
_cell.angle_gamma   90.00
#
_symmetry.space_group_name_H-M   'P 1'
#
loop_
_entity.id
_entity.type
_entity.pdbx_description
1 polymer ?
#
loop_
_entity_poly.entity_id
_entity_poly.type
_entity_poly.pdbx_seq_one_letter_code
_entity_poly.pdbx_strand_id
1 'polypeptide(L)'
;MSKIRYRQVHLDFHTSEYIPDIAADFDKEEFAKTLEEAHVDSITCFARCHHGWLYYPSKKFPELIHPGLKNKNFLLEQIEACHKRGIKVPVYTTAQWDGRIMREHPEWLAVDENGEFIDTQGVPAPHFYHTICLNSGYRQFFKDQLQDMIEVIGVENLDGIFMDILFQVDCKCEHCVRKMQELGMDTESKVERMRYAEHMLDEFKTEISEFIHSMAPEATIFYNGSHVGPRSKNSFKEYSHLELESLPSGGWGYDHFPATSRYARNLGKEMIGMTGKFHTYWGDFHSLKNQAALEYECFHMLAVGAGCSIGDQLHPRGVLSKGAYDLIGNVYKSVEEKEPYCRDVKARTEIAVITPEEFYPEDAKDSVLSPSLIGTVRILQELGYQFDIIDSQMPLDDYQVVILPDCIYHNEDLKQKMEAYLAQGGHVIGSFDSCLPKDGSESIYGVAFEKESEYYREFVMPNDVIGKDLPKEEFVMYLRGYDVKPVHAEVLMDKIEPY
;
A
#
# COMPACT_ATOMS: atom_id res chain seq x y z
N MET A 1 -15.00 14.37 -13.64
CA MET A 1 -14.81 13.09 -14.38
C MET A 1 -13.68 12.34 -13.68
N SER A 2 -13.79 11.03 -13.54
CA SER A 2 -12.73 10.17 -12.99
C SER A 2 -11.42 10.37 -13.76
N LYS A 3 -10.32 10.57 -13.05
CA LYS A 3 -8.98 10.69 -13.66
C LYS A 3 -8.34 9.34 -13.93
N ILE A 4 -8.76 8.29 -13.18
CA ILE A 4 -8.20 6.95 -13.29
C ILE A 4 -8.92 6.11 -14.36
N ARG A 5 -8.21 5.09 -14.82
CA ARG A 5 -8.71 4.02 -15.67
C ARG A 5 -8.97 2.78 -14.82
N TYR A 6 -9.87 1.90 -15.28
CA TYR A 6 -10.32 0.77 -14.47
C TYR A 6 -9.73 -0.58 -14.87
N ARG A 7 -9.00 -0.63 -16.00
CA ARG A 7 -8.37 -1.86 -16.51
C ARG A 7 -6.91 -1.57 -16.84
N GLN A 8 -6.13 -1.36 -15.75
CA GLN A 8 -4.71 -1.04 -15.85
C GLN A 8 -3.85 -2.31 -15.88
N VAL A 9 -2.75 -2.26 -16.61
CA VAL A 9 -1.64 -3.20 -16.49
C VAL A 9 -0.44 -2.46 -15.91
N HIS A 10 0.19 -3.01 -14.87
CA HIS A 10 1.50 -2.56 -14.44
C HIS A 10 2.55 -3.43 -15.13
N LEU A 11 3.24 -2.88 -16.11
CA LEU A 11 4.19 -3.62 -16.95
C LEU A 11 5.60 -3.46 -16.43
N ASP A 12 6.00 -4.36 -15.51
CA ASP A 12 7.31 -4.39 -14.87
C ASP A 12 8.45 -4.62 -15.88
N PHE A 13 9.51 -3.80 -15.80
CA PHE A 13 10.62 -3.85 -16.74
C PHE A 13 11.96 -3.48 -16.10
N HIS A 14 12.45 -4.34 -15.22
CA HIS A 14 13.77 -4.20 -14.59
C HIS A 14 14.81 -5.02 -15.33
N THR A 15 15.64 -4.37 -16.15
CA THR A 15 16.68 -5.06 -16.92
C THR A 15 18.06 -4.60 -16.51
N SER A 16 18.92 -5.59 -16.24
CA SER A 16 20.33 -5.37 -15.90
C SER A 16 21.14 -5.03 -17.14
N GLU A 17 22.23 -4.29 -16.98
CA GLU A 17 23.19 -3.94 -18.03
C GLU A 17 23.80 -5.14 -18.76
N TYR A 18 23.74 -6.32 -18.17
CA TYR A 18 24.26 -7.56 -18.77
C TYR A 18 23.28 -8.21 -19.77
N ILE A 19 22.04 -7.75 -19.84
CA ILE A 19 21.07 -8.23 -20.81
C ILE A 19 21.23 -7.47 -22.12
N PRO A 20 21.66 -8.13 -23.20
CA PRO A 20 21.75 -7.50 -24.52
C PRO A 20 20.38 -7.44 -25.20
N ASP A 21 20.29 -6.70 -26.30
CA ASP A 21 19.16 -6.70 -27.21
C ASP A 21 17.81 -6.28 -26.57
N ILE A 22 17.87 -5.34 -25.64
CA ILE A 22 16.66 -4.75 -25.02
C ILE A 22 15.82 -4.09 -26.10
N ALA A 23 14.51 -4.44 -26.11
CA ALA A 23 13.50 -3.98 -27.07
C ALA A 23 13.87 -4.26 -28.56
N ALA A 24 14.68 -5.31 -28.83
CA ALA A 24 15.10 -5.62 -30.21
C ALA A 24 13.95 -6.14 -31.09
N ASP A 25 12.93 -6.77 -30.52
CA ASP A 25 11.79 -7.33 -31.22
C ASP A 25 10.50 -6.50 -30.99
N PHE A 26 10.64 -5.30 -30.42
CA PHE A 26 9.50 -4.44 -30.15
C PHE A 26 8.86 -3.92 -31.43
N ASP A 27 7.58 -4.19 -31.59
CA ASP A 27 6.70 -3.60 -32.60
C ASP A 27 5.60 -2.80 -31.90
N LYS A 28 5.60 -1.50 -32.08
CA LYS A 28 4.67 -0.59 -31.40
C LYS A 28 3.20 -0.82 -31.75
N GLU A 29 2.90 -1.20 -32.99
CA GLU A 29 1.53 -1.44 -33.44
C GLU A 29 1.00 -2.77 -32.86
N GLU A 30 1.81 -3.83 -32.89
CA GLU A 30 1.45 -5.11 -32.28
C GLU A 30 1.32 -4.99 -30.73
N PHE A 31 2.21 -4.22 -30.09
CA PHE A 31 2.15 -3.93 -28.65
C PHE A 31 0.80 -3.30 -28.28
N ALA A 32 0.45 -2.18 -28.89
CA ALA A 32 -0.77 -1.46 -28.55
C ALA A 32 -2.06 -2.21 -28.99
N LYS A 33 -1.99 -2.96 -30.10
CA LYS A 33 -3.08 -3.85 -30.54
C LYS A 33 -3.34 -4.98 -29.55
N THR A 34 -2.30 -5.63 -29.04
CA THR A 34 -2.42 -6.69 -28.02
C THR A 34 -3.12 -6.16 -26.76
N LEU A 35 -2.78 -4.95 -26.32
CA LEU A 35 -3.41 -4.30 -25.17
C LEU A 35 -4.89 -3.99 -25.43
N GLU A 36 -5.22 -3.42 -26.60
CA GLU A 36 -6.60 -3.13 -26.99
C GLU A 36 -7.45 -4.41 -27.05
N GLU A 37 -6.93 -5.47 -27.69
CA GLU A 37 -7.61 -6.77 -27.77
C GLU A 37 -7.79 -7.43 -26.38
N ALA A 38 -6.91 -7.11 -25.43
CA ALA A 38 -7.01 -7.53 -24.03
C ALA A 38 -7.86 -6.57 -23.16
N HIS A 39 -8.63 -5.66 -23.74
CA HIS A 39 -9.48 -4.69 -23.06
C HIS A 39 -8.74 -3.78 -22.05
N VAL A 40 -7.44 -3.57 -22.22
CA VAL A 40 -6.63 -2.67 -21.37
C VAL A 40 -6.92 -1.22 -21.76
N ASP A 41 -7.16 -0.36 -20.76
CA ASP A 41 -7.40 1.07 -20.96
C ASP A 41 -6.32 1.98 -20.33
N SER A 42 -5.39 1.38 -19.57
CA SER A 42 -4.18 2.03 -19.04
C SER A 42 -3.04 1.04 -18.89
N ILE A 43 -1.80 1.47 -19.11
CA ILE A 43 -0.61 0.65 -18.88
C ILE A 43 0.53 1.49 -18.34
N THR A 44 1.14 1.06 -17.22
CA THR A 44 2.34 1.71 -16.67
C THR A 44 3.57 1.22 -17.43
N CYS A 45 4.29 2.13 -18.11
CA CYS A 45 5.52 1.84 -18.83
C CYS A 45 6.73 2.50 -18.17
N PHE A 46 7.91 1.89 -18.28
CA PHE A 46 9.09 2.29 -17.54
C PHE A 46 9.92 3.36 -18.25
N ALA A 47 10.17 4.48 -17.58
CA ALA A 47 11.23 5.43 -17.95
C ALA A 47 12.57 5.04 -17.32
N ARG A 48 12.57 4.58 -16.05
CA ARG A 48 13.78 4.21 -15.30
C ARG A 48 13.50 3.01 -14.39
N CYS A 49 14.37 2.01 -14.42
CA CYS A 49 14.26 0.80 -13.61
C CYS A 49 15.15 0.84 -12.35
N HIS A 50 15.02 -0.14 -11.46
CA HIS A 50 15.84 -0.26 -10.23
C HIS A 50 17.34 -0.47 -10.49
N HIS A 51 17.74 -0.94 -11.68
CA HIS A 51 19.16 -0.97 -12.04
C HIS A 51 19.74 0.42 -12.36
N GLY A 52 18.88 1.46 -12.47
CA GLY A 52 19.25 2.84 -12.76
C GLY A 52 19.31 3.19 -14.25
N TRP A 53 18.80 2.31 -15.12
CA TRP A 53 18.83 2.51 -16.56
C TRP A 53 17.56 3.15 -17.10
N LEU A 54 17.74 4.02 -18.14
CA LEU A 54 16.67 4.74 -18.83
C LEU A 54 16.28 4.03 -20.15
N TYR A 55 14.98 4.06 -20.45
CA TYR A 55 14.40 3.46 -21.67
C TYR A 55 13.86 4.51 -22.65
N TYR A 56 14.33 5.74 -22.55
CA TYR A 56 13.99 6.87 -23.42
C TYR A 56 15.26 7.63 -23.82
N PRO A 57 15.23 8.45 -24.90
CA PRO A 57 16.41 9.19 -25.39
C PRO A 57 16.69 10.42 -24.53
N SER A 58 17.16 10.21 -23.29
CA SER A 58 17.52 11.26 -22.35
C SER A 58 18.51 12.24 -22.99
N LYS A 59 18.27 13.53 -22.82
CA LYS A 59 19.15 14.61 -23.28
C LYS A 59 20.17 15.00 -22.21
N LYS A 60 19.76 14.98 -20.93
CA LYS A 60 20.59 15.40 -19.80
C LYS A 60 21.50 14.27 -19.31
N PHE A 61 21.03 13.01 -19.42
CA PHE A 61 21.71 11.81 -18.90
C PHE A 61 21.87 10.72 -19.97
N PRO A 62 22.52 11.01 -21.12
CA PRO A 62 22.65 10.02 -22.19
C PRO A 62 23.45 8.77 -21.77
N GLU A 63 24.31 8.88 -20.77
CA GLU A 63 25.10 7.78 -20.17
C GLU A 63 24.25 6.82 -19.32
N LEU A 64 23.06 7.25 -18.90
CA LEU A 64 22.10 6.41 -18.17
C LEU A 64 21.16 5.63 -19.09
N ILE A 65 21.18 5.87 -20.41
CA ILE A 65 20.40 5.08 -21.36
C ILE A 65 20.92 3.64 -21.31
N HIS A 66 19.99 2.67 -21.21
CA HIS A 66 20.37 1.26 -21.08
C HIS A 66 21.31 0.82 -22.24
N PRO A 67 22.50 0.26 -21.93
CA PRO A 67 23.51 -0.03 -22.96
C PRO A 67 23.07 -1.05 -23.99
N GLY A 68 22.16 -1.97 -23.63
CA GLY A 68 21.55 -2.96 -24.52
C GLY A 68 20.35 -2.47 -25.31
N LEU A 69 19.86 -1.24 -25.08
CA LEU A 69 18.63 -0.72 -25.72
C LEU A 69 18.81 -0.49 -27.21
N LYS A 70 18.10 -1.26 -28.04
CA LYS A 70 18.18 -1.18 -29.52
C LYS A 70 17.30 -0.06 -30.07
N ASN A 71 16.14 0.13 -29.51
CA ASN A 71 15.23 1.22 -29.88
C ASN A 71 15.29 2.32 -28.79
N LYS A 72 16.01 3.40 -29.05
CA LYS A 72 16.14 4.50 -28.09
C LYS A 72 14.82 5.24 -27.83
N ASN A 73 13.85 5.15 -28.75
CA ASN A 73 12.53 5.73 -28.59
C ASN A 73 11.52 4.76 -27.96
N PHE A 74 11.96 3.69 -27.36
CA PHE A 74 11.12 2.60 -26.87
C PHE A 74 9.94 3.09 -26.04
N LEU A 75 10.17 3.87 -24.97
CA LEU A 75 9.09 4.45 -24.18
C LEU A 75 8.20 5.41 -24.99
N LEU A 76 8.78 6.26 -25.82
CA LEU A 76 8.01 7.23 -26.61
C LEU A 76 7.09 6.53 -27.62
N GLU A 77 7.54 5.45 -28.23
CA GLU A 77 6.76 4.65 -29.16
C GLU A 77 5.66 3.84 -28.45
N GLN A 78 5.90 3.37 -27.21
CA GLN A 78 4.85 2.77 -26.36
C GLN A 78 3.73 3.79 -26.10
N ILE A 79 4.08 5.02 -25.67
CA ILE A 79 3.14 6.10 -25.42
C ILE A 79 2.35 6.44 -26.68
N GLU A 80 3.05 6.71 -27.80
CA GLU A 80 2.42 7.08 -29.07
C GLU A 80 1.39 6.05 -29.54
N ALA A 81 1.79 4.77 -29.55
CA ALA A 81 0.93 3.69 -30.06
C ALA A 81 -0.29 3.43 -29.15
N CYS A 82 -0.09 3.50 -27.83
CA CYS A 82 -1.18 3.39 -26.86
C CYS A 82 -2.17 4.54 -26.98
N HIS A 83 -1.69 5.78 -27.05
CA HIS A 83 -2.54 6.96 -27.19
C HIS A 83 -3.41 6.92 -28.45
N LYS A 84 -2.89 6.43 -29.60
CA LYS A 84 -3.68 6.23 -30.82
C LYS A 84 -4.88 5.31 -30.63
N ARG A 85 -4.85 4.46 -29.61
CA ARG A 85 -5.90 3.49 -29.25
C ARG A 85 -6.68 3.89 -27.98
N GLY A 86 -6.45 5.11 -27.47
CA GLY A 86 -7.13 5.64 -26.28
C GLY A 86 -6.67 5.02 -24.97
N ILE A 87 -5.56 4.29 -24.96
CA ILE A 87 -4.95 3.68 -23.78
C ILE A 87 -4.02 4.71 -23.13
N LYS A 88 -4.19 4.96 -21.82
CA LYS A 88 -3.34 5.85 -21.03
C LYS A 88 -2.03 5.18 -20.65
N VAL A 89 -0.97 5.99 -20.53
CA VAL A 89 0.38 5.49 -20.19
C VAL A 89 0.98 6.32 -19.03
N PRO A 90 0.63 6.02 -17.77
CA PRO A 90 1.43 6.49 -16.64
C PRO A 90 2.87 5.97 -16.76
N VAL A 91 3.83 6.83 -16.42
CA VAL A 91 5.25 6.51 -16.59
C VAL A 91 5.88 6.17 -15.25
N TYR A 92 6.50 4.99 -15.18
CA TYR A 92 7.19 4.50 -13.98
C TYR A 92 8.60 5.10 -13.84
N THR A 93 8.95 5.48 -12.62
CA THR A 93 10.33 5.74 -12.19
C THR A 93 10.56 5.27 -10.77
N THR A 94 11.78 4.82 -10.48
CA THR A 94 12.16 4.40 -9.13
C THR A 94 12.70 5.58 -8.32
N ALA A 95 12.51 5.55 -6.99
CA ALA A 95 13.02 6.59 -6.10
C ALA A 95 14.19 6.11 -5.23
N GLN A 96 13.96 5.24 -4.24
CA GLN A 96 15.00 4.90 -3.26
C GLN A 96 15.86 3.68 -3.62
N TRP A 97 15.57 2.99 -4.74
CA TRP A 97 16.40 1.93 -5.27
C TRP A 97 16.99 2.31 -6.62
N ASP A 98 18.31 2.33 -6.71
CA ASP A 98 19.04 2.57 -7.96
C ASP A 98 20.41 1.93 -7.90
N GLY A 99 20.57 0.82 -8.62
CA GLY A 99 21.80 0.05 -8.63
C GLY A 99 23.01 0.81 -9.19
N ARG A 100 22.80 1.81 -10.04
CA ARG A 100 23.89 2.62 -10.58
C ARG A 100 24.30 3.73 -9.61
N ILE A 101 23.33 4.49 -9.10
CA ILE A 101 23.59 5.54 -8.11
C ILE A 101 24.23 4.95 -6.85
N MET A 102 23.77 3.79 -6.39
CA MET A 102 24.36 3.06 -5.27
C MET A 102 25.88 2.84 -5.44
N ARG A 103 26.35 2.58 -6.67
CA ARG A 103 27.76 2.35 -6.97
C ARG A 103 28.56 3.64 -7.23
N GLU A 104 27.94 4.62 -7.86
CA GLU A 104 28.60 5.87 -8.28
C GLU A 104 28.60 6.93 -7.17
N HIS A 105 27.59 6.89 -6.28
CA HIS A 105 27.33 7.85 -5.21
C HIS A 105 27.01 7.18 -3.86
N PRO A 106 27.94 6.37 -3.31
CA PRO A 106 27.72 5.71 -2.02
C PRO A 106 27.46 6.71 -0.87
N GLU A 107 27.91 7.95 -0.99
CA GLU A 107 27.65 9.05 -0.05
C GLU A 107 26.16 9.48 0.00
N TRP A 108 25.35 9.03 -0.94
CA TRP A 108 23.90 9.29 -0.95
C TRP A 108 23.10 8.15 -0.31
N LEU A 109 23.73 7.06 0.11
CA LEU A 109 23.03 5.95 0.71
C LEU A 109 22.62 6.23 2.15
N ALA A 110 21.51 5.65 2.54
CA ALA A 110 21.07 5.62 3.93
C ALA A 110 21.98 4.68 4.74
N VAL A 111 22.35 5.10 5.94
CA VAL A 111 23.15 4.29 6.87
C VAL A 111 22.41 4.11 8.18
N ASP A 112 22.60 2.96 8.79
CA ASP A 112 22.04 2.63 10.09
C ASP A 112 22.83 3.27 11.26
N GLU A 113 22.49 2.90 12.49
CA GLU A 113 23.14 3.38 13.70
C GLU A 113 24.60 2.91 13.85
N ASN A 114 25.02 1.87 13.13
CA ASN A 114 26.37 1.32 13.13
C ASN A 114 27.22 1.89 11.99
N GLY A 115 26.62 2.71 11.11
CA GLY A 115 27.27 3.27 9.92
C GLY A 115 27.28 2.31 8.72
N GLU A 116 26.52 1.22 8.77
CA GLU A 116 26.38 0.28 7.66
C GLU A 116 25.25 0.72 6.72
N PHE A 117 25.41 0.44 5.41
CA PHE A 117 24.36 0.76 4.44
C PHE A 117 23.09 -0.05 4.71
N ILE A 118 21.96 0.64 4.69
CA ILE A 118 20.65 -0.01 4.90
C ILE A 118 20.29 -0.81 3.65
N ASP A 119 20.25 -2.13 3.79
CA ASP A 119 19.82 -3.07 2.77
C ASP A 119 18.44 -3.64 3.14
N THR A 120 17.48 -3.54 2.23
CA THR A 120 16.10 -3.94 2.49
C THR A 120 15.82 -5.41 2.20
N GLN A 121 16.71 -6.13 1.51
CA GLN A 121 16.50 -7.52 1.09
C GLN A 121 17.57 -8.50 1.58
N GLY A 122 18.75 -8.02 1.95
CA GLY A 122 19.86 -8.85 2.44
C GLY A 122 20.38 -9.88 1.42
N VAL A 123 20.26 -9.57 0.11
CA VAL A 123 20.74 -10.45 -0.95
C VAL A 123 22.21 -10.17 -1.28
N PRO A 124 23.00 -11.19 -1.73
CA PRO A 124 24.37 -10.97 -2.14
C PRO A 124 24.50 -10.02 -3.33
N ALA A 125 25.53 -9.17 -3.32
CA ALA A 125 25.87 -8.32 -4.47
C ALA A 125 26.24 -9.17 -5.72
N PRO A 126 26.00 -8.64 -6.95
CA PRO A 126 25.49 -7.31 -7.28
C PRO A 126 23.94 -7.21 -7.14
N HIS A 127 23.46 -6.14 -6.56
CA HIS A 127 22.03 -5.86 -6.38
C HIS A 127 21.76 -4.34 -6.41
N PHE A 128 20.50 -3.92 -6.19
CA PHE A 128 20.06 -2.52 -6.13
C PHE A 128 19.31 -2.15 -4.83
N TYR A 129 19.41 -2.99 -3.80
CA TYR A 129 18.57 -2.91 -2.59
C TYR A 129 19.14 -2.03 -1.47
N HIS A 130 20.33 -1.43 -1.63
CA HIS A 130 20.76 -0.39 -0.69
C HIS A 130 19.86 0.84 -0.88
N THR A 131 19.30 1.30 0.22
CA THR A 131 18.34 2.41 0.19
C THR A 131 19.04 3.74 0.02
N ILE A 132 18.58 4.55 -0.93
CA ILE A 132 19.05 5.92 -1.12
C ILE A 132 18.38 6.84 -0.09
N CYS A 133 19.16 7.72 0.53
CA CYS A 133 18.66 8.76 1.41
C CYS A 133 18.11 9.94 0.58
N LEU A 134 16.81 10.16 0.64
CA LEU A 134 16.14 11.25 -0.09
C LEU A 134 16.50 12.65 0.45
N ASN A 135 17.24 12.74 1.55
CA ASN A 135 17.77 14.00 2.10
C ASN A 135 19.18 14.34 1.61
N SER A 136 19.78 13.48 0.80
CA SER A 136 21.11 13.66 0.21
C SER A 136 21.06 14.49 -1.09
N GLY A 137 22.22 14.60 -1.75
CA GLY A 137 22.34 15.20 -3.09
C GLY A 137 21.48 14.49 -4.16
N TYR A 138 21.05 13.27 -3.89
CA TYR A 138 20.14 12.52 -4.76
C TYR A 138 18.84 13.26 -5.04
N ARG A 139 18.28 14.04 -4.08
CA ARG A 139 17.05 14.80 -4.28
C ARG A 139 17.11 15.74 -5.48
N GLN A 140 18.23 16.44 -5.67
CA GLN A 140 18.42 17.30 -6.83
C GLN A 140 18.61 16.49 -8.13
N PHE A 141 19.39 15.41 -8.08
CA PHE A 141 19.53 14.49 -9.21
C PHE A 141 18.17 13.94 -9.66
N PHE A 142 17.32 13.53 -8.72
CA PHE A 142 15.98 13.02 -9.02
C PHE A 142 15.09 14.06 -9.69
N LYS A 143 15.09 15.30 -9.21
CA LYS A 143 14.39 16.43 -9.87
C LYS A 143 14.88 16.67 -11.29
N ASP A 144 16.19 16.67 -11.47
CA ASP A 144 16.83 16.84 -12.77
C ASP A 144 16.47 15.72 -13.76
N GLN A 145 16.34 14.49 -13.26
CA GLN A 145 15.94 13.35 -14.05
C GLN A 145 14.44 13.40 -14.41
N LEU A 146 13.58 13.81 -13.46
CA LEU A 146 12.16 14.05 -13.73
C LEU A 146 11.96 15.15 -14.77
N GLN A 147 12.71 16.25 -14.67
CA GLN A 147 12.66 17.32 -15.66
C GLN A 147 13.00 16.83 -17.07
N ASP A 148 14.14 16.11 -17.21
CA ASP A 148 14.58 15.57 -18.50
C ASP A 148 13.53 14.60 -19.07
N MET A 149 12.96 13.74 -18.24
CA MET A 149 11.90 12.81 -18.62
C MET A 149 10.66 13.55 -19.16
N ILE A 150 10.15 14.54 -18.41
CA ILE A 150 8.97 15.31 -18.79
C ILE A 150 9.22 16.09 -20.11
N GLU A 151 10.40 16.72 -20.25
CA GLU A 151 10.77 17.46 -21.45
C GLU A 151 10.93 16.56 -22.69
N VAL A 152 11.41 15.33 -22.53
CA VAL A 152 11.59 14.38 -23.63
C VAL A 152 10.28 13.74 -24.04
N ILE A 153 9.41 13.38 -23.11
CA ILE A 153 8.07 12.83 -23.39
C ILE A 153 7.16 13.90 -24.00
N GLY A 154 7.25 15.14 -23.52
CA GLY A 154 6.34 16.23 -23.83
C GLY A 154 5.13 16.21 -22.87
N VAL A 155 4.79 17.39 -22.36
CA VAL A 155 3.73 17.57 -21.34
C VAL A 155 2.37 17.04 -21.82
N GLU A 156 2.08 17.21 -23.10
CA GLU A 156 0.85 16.78 -23.76
C GLU A 156 0.71 15.23 -23.86
N ASN A 157 1.83 14.51 -23.73
CA ASN A 157 1.90 13.05 -23.81
C ASN A 157 2.06 12.39 -22.44
N LEU A 158 2.21 13.18 -21.38
CA LEU A 158 2.42 12.65 -20.02
C LEU A 158 1.08 12.50 -19.28
N ASP A 159 0.59 11.28 -19.18
CA ASP A 159 -0.66 10.97 -18.45
C ASP A 159 -0.48 10.98 -16.93
N GLY A 160 0.67 10.57 -16.45
CA GLY A 160 0.98 10.52 -15.04
C GLY A 160 2.35 9.93 -14.75
N ILE A 161 2.75 9.97 -13.48
CA ILE A 161 4.01 9.40 -12.99
C ILE A 161 3.73 8.47 -11.82
N PHE A 162 4.19 7.23 -11.95
CA PHE A 162 4.24 6.23 -10.90
C PHE A 162 5.65 6.23 -10.31
N MET A 163 5.80 6.75 -9.08
CA MET A 163 7.08 6.77 -8.37
C MET A 163 7.14 5.62 -7.38
N ASP A 164 8.07 4.71 -7.60
CA ASP A 164 8.18 3.48 -6.83
C ASP A 164 9.29 3.55 -5.78
N ILE A 165 9.12 2.76 -4.72
CA ILE A 165 10.04 2.62 -3.60
C ILE A 165 10.24 3.94 -2.84
N LEU A 166 9.17 4.32 -2.11
CA LEU A 166 9.22 5.41 -1.15
C LEU A 166 8.71 4.90 0.21
N PHE A 167 9.62 4.58 1.09
CA PHE A 167 9.31 4.09 2.42
C PHE A 167 10.17 4.73 3.50
N GLN A 168 9.67 4.69 4.72
CA GLN A 168 10.33 5.21 5.91
C GLN A 168 11.56 4.38 6.26
N VAL A 169 12.68 5.06 6.51
CA VAL A 169 14.00 4.43 6.78
C VAL A 169 14.64 5.05 8.02
N ASP A 170 15.08 4.22 8.97
CA ASP A 170 15.86 4.65 10.13
C ASP A 170 17.29 5.04 9.70
N CYS A 171 17.42 6.26 9.16
CA CYS A 171 18.68 6.73 8.56
C CYS A 171 19.45 7.65 9.51
N LYS A 172 20.71 7.30 9.76
CA LYS A 172 21.69 8.08 10.55
C LYS A 172 22.82 8.65 9.70
N CYS A 173 22.61 8.90 8.39
CA CYS A 173 23.59 9.57 7.56
C CYS A 173 23.78 11.05 7.98
N GLU A 174 24.90 11.66 7.56
CA GLU A 174 25.24 13.04 7.92
C GLU A 174 24.15 14.06 7.54
N HIS A 175 23.44 13.84 6.43
CA HIS A 175 22.37 14.72 5.96
C HIS A 175 21.17 14.65 6.90
N CYS A 176 20.76 13.46 7.33
CA CYS A 176 19.63 13.27 8.26
C CYS A 176 20.01 13.78 9.66
N VAL A 177 21.18 13.43 10.17
CA VAL A 177 21.64 13.89 11.49
C VAL A 177 21.67 15.42 11.56
N ARG A 178 22.22 16.09 10.55
CA ARG A 178 22.23 17.57 10.52
C ARG A 178 20.82 18.16 10.54
N LYS A 179 19.90 17.63 9.73
CA LYS A 179 18.53 18.13 9.69
C LYS A 179 17.76 17.88 10.99
N MET A 180 17.94 16.72 11.61
CA MET A 180 17.37 16.43 12.92
C MET A 180 17.87 17.41 14.00
N GLN A 181 19.18 17.70 13.99
CA GLN A 181 19.78 18.68 14.89
C GLN A 181 19.20 20.10 14.68
N GLU A 182 19.02 20.53 13.43
CA GLU A 182 18.34 21.78 13.09
C GLU A 182 16.92 21.86 13.65
N LEU A 183 16.22 20.72 13.71
CA LEU A 183 14.86 20.59 14.27
C LEU A 183 14.84 20.34 15.78
N GLY A 184 16.00 20.23 16.44
CA GLY A 184 16.13 19.95 17.87
C GLY A 184 15.75 18.51 18.27
N MET A 185 15.80 17.57 17.33
CA MET A 185 15.48 16.15 17.56
C MET A 185 16.69 15.37 18.06
N ASP A 186 16.44 14.33 18.86
CA ASP A 186 17.47 13.42 19.36
C ASP A 186 17.88 12.41 18.29
N THR A 187 19.10 12.57 17.75
CA THR A 187 19.64 11.70 16.69
C THR A 187 20.02 10.30 17.18
N GLU A 188 20.15 10.09 18.50
CA GLU A 188 20.45 8.77 19.07
C GLU A 188 19.16 7.96 19.34
N SER A 189 18.02 8.61 19.41
CA SER A 189 16.72 7.96 19.58
C SER A 189 16.21 7.40 18.25
N LYS A 190 16.03 6.08 18.17
CA LYS A 190 15.39 5.44 17.00
C LYS A 190 13.99 5.97 16.72
N VAL A 191 13.20 6.20 17.76
CA VAL A 191 11.85 6.77 17.66
C VAL A 191 11.89 8.15 17.00
N GLU A 192 12.79 9.02 17.43
CA GLU A 192 12.94 10.36 16.83
C GLU A 192 13.44 10.27 15.37
N ARG A 193 14.36 9.35 15.05
CA ARG A 193 14.81 9.13 13.67
C ARG A 193 13.67 8.63 12.76
N MET A 194 12.82 7.72 13.25
CA MET A 194 11.67 7.24 12.49
C MET A 194 10.61 8.33 12.30
N ARG A 195 10.37 9.16 13.32
CA ARG A 195 9.51 10.35 13.21
C ARG A 195 10.05 11.36 12.19
N TYR A 196 11.37 11.56 12.20
CA TYR A 196 12.04 12.40 11.21
C TYR A 196 11.93 11.83 9.80
N ALA A 197 12.07 10.51 9.64
CA ALA A 197 11.95 9.84 8.33
C ALA A 197 10.56 10.03 7.73
N GLU A 198 9.49 9.98 8.54
CA GLU A 198 8.12 10.29 8.11
C GLU A 198 8.01 11.76 7.64
N HIS A 199 8.46 12.70 8.47
CA HIS A 199 8.48 14.11 8.13
C HIS A 199 9.24 14.40 6.82
N MET A 200 10.40 13.78 6.63
CA MET A 200 11.23 13.92 5.44
C MET A 200 10.54 13.37 4.18
N LEU A 201 9.81 12.25 4.30
CA LEU A 201 9.01 11.71 3.21
C LEU A 201 7.86 12.64 2.80
N ASP A 202 7.16 13.23 3.78
CA ASP A 202 6.09 14.19 3.51
C ASP A 202 6.64 15.43 2.79
N GLU A 203 7.77 15.98 3.28
CA GLU A 203 8.46 17.10 2.65
C GLU A 203 8.90 16.76 1.21
N PHE A 204 9.50 15.59 1.01
CA PHE A 204 9.92 15.13 -0.31
C PHE A 204 8.74 15.01 -1.27
N LYS A 205 7.65 14.37 -0.87
CA LYS A 205 6.46 14.20 -1.73
C LYS A 205 5.84 15.55 -2.09
N THR A 206 5.76 16.48 -1.13
CA THR A 206 5.26 17.84 -1.40
C THR A 206 6.15 18.55 -2.42
N GLU A 207 7.47 18.59 -2.22
CA GLU A 207 8.42 19.25 -3.11
C GLU A 207 8.38 18.65 -4.53
N ILE A 208 8.33 17.33 -4.65
CA ILE A 208 8.31 16.64 -5.95
C ILE A 208 6.97 16.85 -6.66
N SER A 209 5.86 16.81 -5.94
CA SER A 209 4.53 17.07 -6.52
C SER A 209 4.39 18.51 -7.04
N GLU A 210 4.83 19.49 -6.27
CA GLU A 210 4.87 20.89 -6.69
C GLU A 210 5.76 21.07 -7.92
N PHE A 211 6.94 20.43 -7.92
CA PHE A 211 7.85 20.47 -9.06
C PHE A 211 7.23 19.89 -10.33
N ILE A 212 6.65 18.69 -10.26
CA ILE A 212 5.98 18.03 -11.40
C ILE A 212 4.83 18.90 -11.90
N HIS A 213 3.94 19.36 -11.02
CA HIS A 213 2.77 20.15 -11.41
C HIS A 213 3.14 21.54 -11.95
N SER A 214 4.32 22.08 -11.59
CA SER A 214 4.82 23.33 -12.21
C SER A 214 5.15 23.16 -13.69
N MET A 215 5.47 21.94 -14.13
CA MET A 215 5.80 21.60 -15.52
C MET A 215 4.61 20.95 -16.24
N ALA A 216 3.92 20.03 -15.58
CA ALA A 216 2.84 19.21 -16.15
C ALA A 216 1.63 19.21 -15.18
N PRO A 217 0.81 20.27 -15.17
CA PRO A 217 -0.27 20.46 -14.18
C PRO A 217 -1.35 19.36 -14.17
N GLU A 218 -1.55 18.70 -15.32
CA GLU A 218 -2.59 17.66 -15.48
C GLU A 218 -2.07 16.23 -15.23
N ALA A 219 -0.76 16.04 -15.07
CA ALA A 219 -0.18 14.73 -14.84
C ALA A 219 -0.66 14.16 -13.49
N THR A 220 -1.08 12.90 -13.48
CA THR A 220 -1.40 12.20 -12.23
C THR A 220 -0.12 11.79 -11.53
N ILE A 221 -0.13 11.76 -10.19
CA ILE A 221 1.01 11.39 -9.37
C ILE A 221 0.59 10.30 -8.39
N PHE A 222 1.35 9.22 -8.36
CA PHE A 222 1.26 8.19 -7.34
C PHE A 222 2.65 7.85 -6.79
N TYR A 223 2.75 7.72 -5.47
CA TYR A 223 3.95 7.30 -4.74
C TYR A 223 3.72 5.92 -4.15
N ASN A 224 4.46 4.90 -4.60
CA ASN A 224 4.34 3.54 -4.11
C ASN A 224 5.27 3.31 -2.91
N GLY A 225 4.66 3.08 -1.75
CA GLY A 225 5.32 2.65 -0.51
C GLY A 225 4.77 1.32 0.00
N SER A 226 4.11 0.56 -0.86
CA SER A 226 3.49 -0.75 -0.62
C SER A 226 2.38 -0.81 0.44
N HIS A 227 2.04 0.28 1.12
CA HIS A 227 0.94 0.33 2.09
C HIS A 227 0.27 1.71 2.14
N VAL A 228 -1.07 1.70 2.29
CA VAL A 228 -1.90 2.89 2.50
C VAL A 228 -2.56 2.77 3.87
N GLY A 229 -2.02 3.46 4.85
CA GLY A 229 -2.45 3.41 6.25
C GLY A 229 -2.48 4.79 6.93
N PRO A 230 -2.89 4.87 8.20
CA PRO A 230 -3.03 6.13 8.94
C PRO A 230 -1.76 6.98 9.00
N ARG A 231 -0.60 6.35 9.08
CA ARG A 231 0.69 7.06 9.19
C ARG A 231 1.05 7.85 7.94
N SER A 232 0.64 7.37 6.76
CA SER A 232 0.88 8.08 5.50
C SER A 232 -0.17 9.15 5.18
N LYS A 233 -1.17 9.36 6.06
CA LYS A 233 -2.34 10.23 5.83
C LYS A 233 -1.96 11.66 5.45
N ASN A 234 -0.94 12.23 6.08
CA ASN A 234 -0.51 13.62 5.86
C ASN A 234 -0.01 13.85 4.42
N SER A 235 0.62 12.86 3.80
CA SER A 235 1.13 12.96 2.44
C SER A 235 0.12 12.61 1.35
N PHE A 236 -1.05 12.04 1.67
CA PHE A 236 -2.05 11.67 0.66
C PHE A 236 -2.62 12.86 -0.13
N LYS A 237 -2.52 14.08 0.38
CA LYS A 237 -2.86 15.29 -0.37
C LYS A 237 -2.06 15.42 -1.67
N GLU A 238 -0.84 14.89 -1.70
CA GLU A 238 0.09 14.92 -2.85
C GLU A 238 -0.20 13.84 -3.90
N TYR A 239 -1.05 12.87 -3.58
CA TYR A 239 -1.43 11.79 -4.49
C TYR A 239 -2.64 12.20 -5.32
N SER A 240 -2.62 11.95 -6.62
CA SER A 240 -3.80 12.12 -7.47
C SER A 240 -4.85 11.05 -7.23
N HIS A 241 -4.41 9.83 -6.96
CA HIS A 241 -5.19 8.64 -6.66
C HIS A 241 -4.35 7.69 -5.79
N LEU A 242 -4.92 6.61 -5.32
CA LEU A 242 -4.23 5.57 -4.55
C LEU A 242 -4.15 4.28 -5.37
N GLU A 243 -2.98 3.64 -5.41
CA GLU A 243 -2.84 2.28 -5.92
C GLU A 243 -2.49 1.35 -4.77
N LEU A 244 -3.28 0.29 -4.61
CA LEU A 244 -3.17 -0.64 -3.49
C LEU A 244 -2.49 -1.91 -3.97
N GLU A 245 -1.17 -1.95 -3.88
CA GLU A 245 -0.42 -3.16 -4.20
C GLU A 245 -0.74 -4.25 -3.19
N SER A 246 -1.33 -5.33 -3.68
CA SER A 246 -1.76 -6.45 -2.86
C SER A 246 -1.61 -7.73 -3.68
N LEU A 247 -0.43 -8.35 -3.61
CA LEU A 247 -0.13 -9.60 -4.31
C LEU A 247 -0.51 -10.78 -3.41
N PRO A 248 -1.72 -11.39 -3.54
CA PRO A 248 -2.22 -12.35 -2.56
C PRO A 248 -1.30 -13.55 -2.38
N SER A 249 -0.68 -14.01 -3.45
CA SER A 249 0.28 -15.12 -3.44
C SER A 249 1.74 -14.67 -3.25
N GLY A 250 2.00 -13.37 -3.14
CA GLY A 250 3.33 -12.76 -3.04
C GLY A 250 3.75 -12.32 -1.63
N GLY A 251 3.12 -12.85 -0.59
CA GLY A 251 3.47 -12.52 0.80
C GLY A 251 2.48 -11.59 1.51
N TRP A 252 1.64 -10.84 0.80
CA TRP A 252 0.57 -10.02 1.40
C TRP A 252 -0.63 -10.86 1.86
N GLY A 253 -0.91 -12.00 1.19
CA GLY A 253 -2.09 -12.81 1.45
C GLY A 253 -3.40 -12.18 0.95
N TYR A 254 -4.48 -12.97 0.97
CA TYR A 254 -5.81 -12.53 0.52
C TYR A 254 -6.52 -11.58 1.50
N ASP A 255 -6.00 -11.38 2.71
CA ASP A 255 -6.59 -10.49 3.70
C ASP A 255 -6.10 -9.04 3.58
N HIS A 256 -4.98 -8.80 2.89
CA HIS A 256 -4.37 -7.47 2.78
C HIS A 256 -5.26 -6.50 2.00
N PHE A 257 -5.70 -6.85 0.81
CA PHE A 257 -6.54 -5.96 0.00
C PHE A 257 -7.88 -5.64 0.66
N PRO A 258 -8.63 -6.61 1.23
CA PRO A 258 -9.86 -6.32 1.97
C PRO A 258 -9.68 -5.32 3.11
N ALA A 259 -8.62 -5.42 3.87
CA ALA A 259 -8.33 -4.49 4.96
C ALA A 259 -7.93 -3.10 4.43
N THR A 260 -6.91 -3.04 3.59
CA THR A 260 -6.35 -1.77 3.10
C THR A 260 -7.36 -0.97 2.26
N SER A 261 -8.12 -1.63 1.39
CA SER A 261 -9.11 -0.95 0.54
C SER A 261 -10.25 -0.32 1.33
N ARG A 262 -10.68 -0.96 2.43
CA ARG A 262 -11.74 -0.41 3.31
C ARG A 262 -11.31 0.80 4.14
N TYR A 263 -10.00 0.96 4.35
CA TYR A 263 -9.44 2.19 4.89
C TYR A 263 -9.27 3.25 3.79
N ALA A 264 -8.62 2.87 2.68
CA ALA A 264 -8.27 3.78 1.59
C ALA A 264 -9.48 4.50 0.98
N ARG A 265 -10.62 3.82 0.82
CA ARG A 265 -11.84 4.43 0.25
C ARG A 265 -12.41 5.58 1.08
N ASN A 266 -12.05 5.67 2.37
CA ASN A 266 -12.46 6.74 3.27
C ASN A 266 -11.55 7.98 3.23
N LEU A 267 -10.49 7.95 2.41
CA LEU A 267 -9.52 9.05 2.27
C LEU A 267 -9.93 10.08 1.19
N GLY A 268 -11.08 9.89 0.54
CA GLY A 268 -11.60 10.83 -0.47
C GLY A 268 -10.83 10.85 -1.79
N LYS A 269 -10.06 9.80 -2.09
CA LYS A 269 -9.33 9.60 -3.34
C LYS A 269 -9.92 8.43 -4.13
N GLU A 270 -9.84 8.51 -5.46
CA GLU A 270 -10.04 7.33 -6.29
C GLU A 270 -8.95 6.30 -6.00
N MET A 271 -9.25 5.02 -6.15
CA MET A 271 -8.27 3.96 -5.88
C MET A 271 -8.27 2.89 -6.97
N ILE A 272 -7.11 2.28 -7.16
CA ILE A 272 -6.88 1.13 -8.01
C ILE A 272 -6.34 0.02 -7.11
N GLY A 273 -6.91 -1.18 -7.17
CA GLY A 273 -6.29 -2.36 -6.58
C GLY A 273 -5.29 -2.97 -7.56
N MET A 274 -4.15 -3.45 -7.04
CA MET A 274 -3.13 -4.08 -7.87
C MET A 274 -2.90 -5.52 -7.42
N THR A 275 -2.97 -6.42 -8.39
CA THR A 275 -2.55 -7.83 -8.25
C THR A 275 -1.55 -8.19 -9.35
N GLY A 276 -1.09 -9.43 -9.43
CA GLY A 276 -0.19 -9.90 -10.49
C GLY A 276 -0.75 -11.10 -11.23
N LYS A 277 -0.39 -11.24 -12.51
CA LYS A 277 -0.70 -12.48 -13.30
C LYS A 277 0.10 -13.68 -12.83
N PHE A 278 1.11 -13.46 -12.00
CA PHE A 278 2.10 -14.43 -11.52
C PHE A 278 1.76 -14.96 -10.11
N HIS A 279 2.46 -16.03 -9.68
CA HIS A 279 2.17 -16.73 -8.43
C HIS A 279 2.88 -16.16 -7.20
N THR A 280 4.07 -15.58 -7.36
CA THR A 280 4.87 -15.12 -6.22
C THR A 280 5.10 -13.61 -6.25
N TYR A 281 6.27 -13.18 -6.71
CA TYR A 281 6.69 -11.77 -6.74
C TYR A 281 6.95 -11.31 -8.17
N TRP A 282 7.24 -10.03 -8.35
CA TRP A 282 7.52 -9.40 -9.63
C TRP A 282 8.60 -10.08 -10.47
N GLY A 283 9.56 -10.78 -9.86
CA GLY A 283 10.57 -11.59 -10.56
C GLY A 283 10.09 -12.96 -11.08
N ASP A 284 8.82 -13.31 -10.86
CA ASP A 284 8.26 -14.63 -11.23
C ASP A 284 7.79 -14.65 -12.69
N PHE A 285 8.76 -14.64 -13.63
CA PHE A 285 8.50 -14.66 -15.06
C PHE A 285 7.83 -15.97 -15.50
N HIS A 286 6.98 -15.88 -16.53
CA HIS A 286 6.27 -16.99 -17.17
C HIS A 286 5.31 -17.79 -16.27
N SER A 287 5.10 -17.37 -15.05
CA SER A 287 4.08 -17.93 -14.15
C SER A 287 2.72 -17.26 -14.43
N LEU A 288 1.68 -18.07 -14.49
CA LEU A 288 0.32 -17.59 -14.75
C LEU A 288 -0.64 -18.14 -13.69
N LYS A 289 -1.36 -17.25 -13.03
CA LYS A 289 -2.51 -17.61 -12.20
C LYS A 289 -3.62 -18.23 -13.06
N ASN A 290 -4.49 -18.99 -12.44
CA ASN A 290 -5.72 -19.41 -13.12
C ASN A 290 -6.69 -18.20 -13.24
N GLN A 291 -7.57 -18.26 -14.23
CA GLN A 291 -8.52 -17.19 -14.52
C GLN A 291 -9.43 -16.87 -13.32
N ALA A 292 -9.91 -17.89 -12.62
CA ALA A 292 -10.82 -17.71 -11.48
C ALA A 292 -10.17 -16.92 -10.33
N ALA A 293 -8.87 -17.08 -10.09
CA ALA A 293 -8.14 -16.30 -9.08
C ALA A 293 -8.07 -14.82 -9.48
N LEU A 294 -7.69 -14.50 -10.73
CA LEU A 294 -7.65 -13.13 -11.22
C LEU A 294 -9.04 -12.47 -11.27
N GLU A 295 -10.08 -13.21 -11.66
CA GLU A 295 -11.46 -12.74 -11.63
C GLU A 295 -11.90 -12.41 -10.20
N TYR A 296 -11.62 -13.28 -9.24
CA TYR A 296 -11.92 -13.02 -7.83
C TYR A 296 -11.24 -11.74 -7.34
N GLU A 297 -9.96 -11.60 -7.62
CA GLU A 297 -9.16 -10.45 -7.21
C GLU A 297 -9.69 -9.14 -7.83
N CYS A 298 -9.89 -9.12 -9.15
CA CYS A 298 -10.42 -7.95 -9.86
C CYS A 298 -11.87 -7.62 -9.47
N PHE A 299 -12.73 -8.62 -9.31
CA PHE A 299 -14.12 -8.37 -8.91
C PHE A 299 -14.23 -7.88 -7.46
N HIS A 300 -13.29 -8.31 -6.60
CA HIS A 300 -13.20 -7.74 -5.26
C HIS A 300 -12.79 -6.25 -5.31
N MET A 301 -11.85 -5.88 -6.19
CA MET A 301 -11.49 -4.47 -6.42
C MET A 301 -12.72 -3.65 -6.84
N LEU A 302 -13.46 -4.12 -7.83
CA LEU A 302 -14.69 -3.48 -8.27
C LEU A 302 -15.74 -3.37 -7.16
N ALA A 303 -15.90 -4.43 -6.35
CA ALA A 303 -16.89 -4.47 -5.26
C ALA A 303 -16.64 -3.44 -4.16
N VAL A 304 -15.42 -2.97 -4.00
CA VAL A 304 -15.06 -1.90 -3.05
C VAL A 304 -14.95 -0.52 -3.72
N GLY A 305 -15.27 -0.42 -5.02
CA GLY A 305 -15.24 0.82 -5.79
C GLY A 305 -13.85 1.18 -6.35
N ALA A 306 -12.93 0.21 -6.42
CA ALA A 306 -11.61 0.40 -7.00
C ALA A 306 -11.55 0.01 -8.49
N GLY A 307 -10.68 0.67 -9.26
CA GLY A 307 -10.21 0.16 -10.54
C GLY A 307 -9.29 -1.06 -10.33
N CYS A 308 -8.98 -1.76 -11.41
CA CYS A 308 -8.14 -2.95 -11.40
C CYS A 308 -6.79 -2.68 -12.07
N SER A 309 -5.71 -3.17 -11.48
CA SER A 309 -4.39 -3.25 -12.09
C SER A 309 -3.87 -4.68 -11.99
N ILE A 310 -3.49 -5.26 -13.13
CA ILE A 310 -2.83 -6.57 -13.19
C ILE A 310 -1.37 -6.37 -13.54
N GLY A 311 -0.49 -6.82 -12.64
CA GLY A 311 0.95 -6.81 -12.87
C GLY A 311 1.38 -7.88 -13.89
N ASP A 312 2.20 -7.47 -14.86
CA ASP A 312 2.88 -8.34 -15.81
C ASP A 312 4.36 -7.94 -15.90
N GLN A 313 5.19 -8.82 -16.42
CA GLN A 313 6.59 -8.55 -16.71
C GLN A 313 6.83 -8.59 -18.21
N LEU A 314 7.37 -7.48 -18.77
CA LEU A 314 7.71 -7.43 -20.17
C LEU A 314 8.99 -8.24 -20.45
N HIS A 315 8.95 -9.07 -21.49
CA HIS A 315 10.16 -9.75 -21.96
C HIS A 315 11.24 -8.71 -22.35
N PRO A 316 12.52 -8.88 -22.00
CA PRO A 316 13.58 -7.93 -22.30
C PRO A 316 13.66 -7.48 -23.77
N ARG A 317 13.29 -8.34 -24.71
CA ARG A 317 13.25 -7.99 -26.13
C ARG A 317 12.03 -7.16 -26.56
N GLY A 318 11.14 -6.79 -25.61
CA GLY A 318 10.01 -5.87 -25.84
C GLY A 318 8.73 -6.52 -26.36
N VAL A 319 8.58 -7.84 -26.21
CA VAL A 319 7.41 -8.60 -26.71
C VAL A 319 6.48 -8.96 -25.58
N LEU A 320 5.19 -8.69 -25.73
CA LEU A 320 4.15 -9.11 -24.80
C LEU A 320 3.87 -10.63 -24.94
N SER A 321 3.60 -11.28 -23.81
CA SER A 321 3.27 -12.71 -23.80
C SER A 321 1.82 -12.92 -24.24
N LYS A 322 1.62 -13.59 -25.39
CA LYS A 322 0.26 -13.90 -25.87
C LYS A 322 -0.58 -14.64 -24.80
N GLY A 323 -0.01 -15.62 -24.11
CA GLY A 323 -0.73 -16.36 -23.06
C GLY A 323 -1.13 -15.50 -21.87
N ALA A 324 -0.29 -14.52 -21.49
CA ALA A 324 -0.63 -13.57 -20.43
C ALA A 324 -1.78 -12.64 -20.86
N TYR A 325 -1.73 -12.11 -22.08
CA TYR A 325 -2.77 -11.18 -22.57
C TYR A 325 -4.06 -11.87 -22.99
N ASP A 326 -4.03 -13.14 -23.39
CA ASP A 326 -5.25 -13.97 -23.52
C ASP A 326 -5.95 -14.11 -22.15
N LEU A 327 -5.19 -14.36 -21.08
CA LEU A 327 -5.71 -14.48 -19.72
C LEU A 327 -6.23 -13.12 -19.19
N ILE A 328 -5.42 -12.06 -19.27
CA ILE A 328 -5.80 -10.71 -18.84
C ILE A 328 -7.03 -10.23 -19.60
N GLY A 329 -7.08 -10.45 -20.92
CA GLY A 329 -8.20 -10.06 -21.76
C GLY A 329 -9.50 -10.75 -21.39
N ASN A 330 -9.49 -12.04 -21.06
CA ASN A 330 -10.67 -12.74 -20.58
C ASN A 330 -11.21 -12.12 -19.27
N VAL A 331 -10.32 -11.76 -18.34
CA VAL A 331 -10.69 -11.12 -17.07
C VAL A 331 -11.17 -9.70 -17.30
N TYR A 332 -10.43 -8.90 -18.07
CA TYR A 332 -10.76 -7.49 -18.32
C TYR A 332 -12.01 -7.28 -19.16
N LYS A 333 -12.34 -8.19 -20.06
CA LYS A 333 -13.65 -8.20 -20.71
C LYS A 333 -14.78 -8.26 -19.68
N SER A 334 -14.67 -9.14 -18.70
CA SER A 334 -15.65 -9.27 -17.61
C SER A 334 -15.65 -8.06 -16.66
N VAL A 335 -14.49 -7.42 -16.46
CA VAL A 335 -14.37 -6.15 -15.69
C VAL A 335 -15.08 -5.04 -16.44
N GLU A 336 -14.85 -4.88 -17.76
CA GLU A 336 -15.47 -3.86 -18.58
C GLU A 336 -17.00 -3.90 -18.56
N GLU A 337 -17.59 -5.10 -18.56
CA GLU A 337 -19.04 -5.31 -18.44
C GLU A 337 -19.60 -4.83 -17.08
N LYS A 338 -18.80 -4.90 -16.01
CA LYS A 338 -19.20 -4.54 -14.63
C LYS A 338 -18.86 -3.10 -14.25
N GLU A 339 -17.86 -2.52 -14.91
CA GLU A 339 -17.34 -1.19 -14.63
C GLU A 339 -18.40 -0.09 -14.53
N PRO A 340 -19.42 -0.02 -15.41
CA PRO A 340 -20.46 1.02 -15.32
C PRO A 340 -21.27 1.00 -14.02
N TYR A 341 -21.29 -0.14 -13.30
CA TYR A 341 -22.01 -0.31 -12.04
C TYR A 341 -21.13 -0.06 -10.81
N CYS A 342 -19.82 0.09 -11.01
CA CYS A 342 -18.81 0.20 -9.95
C CYS A 342 -18.12 1.56 -9.88
N ARG A 343 -18.29 2.39 -10.92
CA ARG A 343 -17.74 3.76 -10.94
C ARG A 343 -18.61 4.72 -10.13
N ASP A 344 -17.94 5.65 -9.45
CA ASP A 344 -18.60 6.74 -8.70
C ASP A 344 -19.62 6.25 -7.67
N VAL A 345 -19.42 5.03 -7.14
CA VAL A 345 -20.28 4.43 -6.14
C VAL A 345 -19.79 4.76 -4.73
N LYS A 346 -20.73 4.88 -3.79
CA LYS A 346 -20.44 5.04 -2.37
C LYS A 346 -20.84 3.77 -1.62
N ALA A 347 -19.96 3.26 -0.79
CA ALA A 347 -20.26 2.11 0.06
C ALA A 347 -21.41 2.45 1.02
N ARG A 348 -22.29 1.49 1.26
CA ARG A 348 -23.30 1.57 2.31
C ARG A 348 -22.89 0.64 3.44
N THR A 349 -22.43 1.25 4.50
CA THR A 349 -21.84 0.56 5.65
C THR A 349 -22.48 1.09 6.92
N GLU A 350 -22.76 0.20 7.86
CA GLU A 350 -23.31 0.52 9.18
C GLU A 350 -22.32 0.16 10.29
N ILE A 351 -21.19 -0.44 9.92
CA ILE A 351 -20.16 -0.90 10.85
C ILE A 351 -18.84 -0.19 10.49
N ALA A 352 -18.18 0.37 11.50
CA ALA A 352 -16.82 0.84 11.40
C ALA A 352 -15.88 -0.01 12.26
N VAL A 353 -14.68 -0.24 11.78
CA VAL A 353 -13.59 -0.85 12.54
C VAL A 353 -12.49 0.19 12.67
N ILE A 354 -12.11 0.56 13.90
CA ILE A 354 -10.95 1.43 14.10
C ILE A 354 -9.69 0.62 13.90
N THR A 355 -8.81 1.10 12.99
CA THR A 355 -7.56 0.40 12.72
C THR A 355 -6.60 0.51 13.90
N PRO A 356 -5.97 -0.61 14.33
CA PRO A 356 -4.90 -0.56 15.35
C PRO A 356 -3.61 0.11 14.88
N GLU A 357 -3.42 0.34 13.58
CA GLU A 357 -2.16 0.84 13.02
C GLU A 357 -1.72 2.20 13.58
N GLU A 358 -2.66 3.09 13.89
CA GLU A 358 -2.35 4.38 14.51
C GLU A 358 -1.85 4.27 15.96
N PHE A 359 -2.07 3.11 16.61
CA PHE A 359 -1.66 2.83 17.98
C PHE A 359 -0.37 2.02 18.07
N TYR A 360 0.25 1.67 16.94
CA TYR A 360 1.54 0.97 16.96
C TYR A 360 2.65 1.89 17.49
N PRO A 361 3.69 1.30 18.09
CA PRO A 361 4.90 2.04 18.42
C PRO A 361 5.43 2.82 17.20
N GLU A 362 5.92 4.03 17.41
CA GLU A 362 6.39 4.90 16.33
C GLU A 362 7.56 4.30 15.53
N ASP A 363 8.30 3.36 16.11
CA ASP A 363 9.38 2.62 15.45
C ASP A 363 8.92 1.31 14.78
N ALA A 364 7.61 1.02 14.78
CA ALA A 364 7.07 -0.13 14.06
C ALA A 364 7.06 0.14 12.54
N LYS A 365 7.16 -0.95 11.75
CA LYS A 365 7.04 -0.85 10.28
C LYS A 365 5.61 -0.59 9.87
N ASP A 366 5.39 0.33 8.95
CA ASP A 366 4.07 0.75 8.47
C ASP A 366 3.27 -0.33 7.75
N SER A 367 3.91 -1.37 7.23
CA SER A 367 3.29 -2.33 6.30
C SER A 367 2.70 -3.57 6.97
N VAL A 368 2.63 -3.62 8.31
CA VAL A 368 2.16 -4.83 9.01
C VAL A 368 0.76 -4.63 9.56
N LEU A 369 -0.22 -5.28 8.91
CA LEU A 369 -1.57 -5.36 9.45
C LEU A 369 -1.58 -6.25 10.70
N SER A 370 -2.27 -5.81 11.77
CA SER A 370 -2.37 -6.60 12.98
C SER A 370 -3.20 -7.86 12.78
N PRO A 371 -2.87 -8.97 13.47
CA PRO A 371 -3.71 -10.17 13.47
C PRO A 371 -5.15 -9.90 13.92
N SER A 372 -5.36 -8.97 14.85
CA SER A 372 -6.69 -8.59 15.33
C SER A 372 -7.52 -7.86 14.27
N LEU A 373 -6.91 -6.97 13.48
CA LEU A 373 -7.58 -6.33 12.35
C LEU A 373 -7.95 -7.37 11.29
N ILE A 374 -7.01 -8.24 10.91
CA ILE A 374 -7.25 -9.31 9.94
C ILE A 374 -8.36 -10.26 10.42
N GLY A 375 -8.32 -10.67 11.70
CA GLY A 375 -9.36 -11.51 12.29
C GLY A 375 -10.74 -10.85 12.24
N THR A 376 -10.82 -9.55 12.56
CA THR A 376 -12.06 -8.78 12.49
C THR A 376 -12.58 -8.69 11.05
N VAL A 377 -11.70 -8.41 10.08
CA VAL A 377 -12.05 -8.35 8.65
C VAL A 377 -12.61 -9.69 8.18
N ARG A 378 -11.98 -10.81 8.53
CA ARG A 378 -12.45 -12.16 8.19
C ARG A 378 -13.82 -12.45 8.78
N ILE A 379 -14.01 -12.21 10.06
CA ILE A 379 -15.30 -12.43 10.74
C ILE A 379 -16.40 -11.67 10.04
N LEU A 380 -16.21 -10.38 9.75
CA LEU A 380 -17.22 -9.56 9.11
C LEU A 380 -17.51 -9.99 7.67
N GLN A 381 -16.50 -10.40 6.91
CA GLN A 381 -16.67 -10.93 5.55
C GLN A 381 -17.41 -12.28 5.55
N GLU A 382 -17.05 -13.21 6.43
CA GLU A 382 -17.71 -14.52 6.54
C GLU A 382 -19.18 -14.38 6.97
N LEU A 383 -19.50 -13.39 7.80
CA LEU A 383 -20.86 -13.05 8.19
C LEU A 383 -21.63 -12.25 7.12
N GLY A 384 -20.97 -11.83 6.03
CA GLY A 384 -21.58 -11.07 4.93
C GLY A 384 -21.88 -9.61 5.25
N TYR A 385 -21.26 -9.04 6.29
CA TYR A 385 -21.46 -7.64 6.63
C TYR A 385 -20.59 -6.70 5.76
N GLN A 386 -21.17 -5.53 5.45
CA GLN A 386 -20.43 -4.41 4.87
C GLN A 386 -19.90 -3.50 5.99
N PHE A 387 -18.66 -3.11 5.90
CA PHE A 387 -17.99 -2.31 6.93
C PHE A 387 -16.91 -1.43 6.34
N ASP A 388 -16.59 -0.34 7.04
CA ASP A 388 -15.41 0.50 6.78
C ASP A 388 -14.33 0.25 7.82
N ILE A 389 -13.09 0.48 7.44
CA ILE A 389 -11.98 0.65 8.36
C ILE A 389 -11.67 2.14 8.41
N ILE A 390 -11.53 2.68 9.60
CA ILE A 390 -11.33 4.10 9.87
C ILE A 390 -10.22 4.32 10.89
N ASP A 391 -9.66 5.51 10.93
CA ASP A 391 -8.81 5.96 12.05
C ASP A 391 -9.63 6.68 13.12
N SER A 392 -9.01 6.93 14.28
CA SER A 392 -9.68 7.57 15.43
C SER A 392 -10.17 8.99 15.14
N GLN A 393 -9.65 9.66 14.11
CA GLN A 393 -10.00 11.04 13.76
C GLN A 393 -11.22 11.13 12.84
N MET A 394 -11.55 10.04 12.12
CA MET A 394 -12.68 10.01 11.18
C MET A 394 -14.03 10.07 11.92
N PRO A 395 -15.09 10.68 11.32
CA PRO A 395 -16.42 10.79 11.95
C PRO A 395 -17.07 9.42 12.15
N LEU A 396 -17.96 9.32 13.16
CA LEU A 396 -18.71 8.09 13.50
C LEU A 396 -20.21 8.18 13.19
N ASP A 397 -20.70 9.33 12.76
CA ASP A 397 -22.13 9.62 12.66
C ASP A 397 -22.91 8.71 11.72
N ASP A 398 -22.27 8.14 10.71
CA ASP A 398 -22.86 7.27 9.71
C ASP A 398 -22.92 5.78 10.16
N TYR A 399 -22.31 5.43 11.30
CA TYR A 399 -22.20 4.03 11.74
C TYR A 399 -23.10 3.73 12.94
N GLN A 400 -23.66 2.52 12.94
CA GLN A 400 -24.45 2.00 14.07
C GLN A 400 -23.58 1.24 15.07
N VAL A 401 -22.52 0.58 14.57
CA VAL A 401 -21.60 -0.21 15.38
C VAL A 401 -20.16 0.20 15.09
N VAL A 402 -19.39 0.42 16.15
CA VAL A 402 -17.93 0.63 16.08
C VAL A 402 -17.21 -0.54 16.75
N ILE A 403 -16.27 -1.16 16.04
CA ILE A 403 -15.45 -2.26 16.53
C ILE A 403 -14.05 -1.76 16.83
N LEU A 404 -13.54 -2.10 18.01
CA LEU A 404 -12.21 -1.75 18.51
C LEU A 404 -11.41 -3.05 18.71
N PRO A 405 -10.62 -3.49 17.70
CA PRO A 405 -9.91 -4.77 17.78
C PRO A 405 -8.64 -4.69 18.61
N ASP A 406 -8.56 -5.47 19.65
CA ASP A 406 -7.47 -5.77 20.58
C ASP A 406 -6.56 -4.61 21.04
N CYS A 407 -5.86 -3.96 20.12
CA CYS A 407 -4.75 -3.06 20.42
C CYS A 407 -5.11 -1.57 20.27
N ILE A 408 -6.36 -1.21 20.49
CA ILE A 408 -6.79 0.20 20.50
C ILE A 408 -6.55 0.77 21.90
N TYR A 409 -5.36 1.29 22.13
CA TYR A 409 -4.96 1.72 23.46
C TYR A 409 -5.83 2.86 23.99
N HIS A 410 -6.14 2.78 25.26
CA HIS A 410 -6.93 3.79 25.96
C HIS A 410 -6.21 5.15 25.93
N ASN A 411 -6.89 6.16 25.42
CA ASN A 411 -6.53 7.57 25.60
C ASN A 411 -7.80 8.40 25.83
N GLU A 412 -7.64 9.57 26.44
CA GLU A 412 -8.77 10.38 26.90
C GLU A 412 -9.61 10.93 25.72
N ASP A 413 -8.98 11.31 24.61
CA ASP A 413 -9.68 11.84 23.43
C ASP A 413 -10.57 10.77 22.78
N LEU A 414 -10.02 9.55 22.60
CA LEU A 414 -10.80 8.43 22.07
C LEU A 414 -11.92 8.02 23.02
N LYS A 415 -11.67 8.00 24.32
CA LYS A 415 -12.68 7.72 25.34
C LYS A 415 -13.86 8.70 25.23
N GLN A 416 -13.58 10.01 25.24
CA GLN A 416 -14.61 11.04 25.12
C GLN A 416 -15.39 10.91 23.81
N LYS A 417 -14.72 10.59 22.71
CA LYS A 417 -15.36 10.34 21.42
C LYS A 417 -16.30 9.13 21.47
N MET A 418 -15.87 8.04 22.09
CA MET A 418 -16.71 6.82 22.25
C MET A 418 -17.88 7.06 23.19
N GLU A 419 -17.69 7.78 24.29
CA GLU A 419 -18.77 8.16 25.22
C GLU A 419 -19.83 9.02 24.53
N ALA A 420 -19.40 10.02 23.73
CA ALA A 420 -20.31 10.84 22.94
C ALA A 420 -21.09 10.03 21.91
N TYR A 421 -20.42 9.07 21.23
CA TYR A 421 -21.04 8.19 20.27
C TYR A 421 -22.09 7.25 20.93
N LEU A 422 -21.75 6.65 22.08
CA LEU A 422 -22.68 5.84 22.89
C LEU A 422 -23.89 6.64 23.37
N ALA A 423 -23.68 7.88 23.81
CA ALA A 423 -24.76 8.79 24.26
C ALA A 423 -25.74 9.12 23.13
N GLN A 424 -25.33 9.05 21.87
CA GLN A 424 -26.19 9.23 20.68
C GLN A 424 -26.88 7.94 20.23
N GLY A 425 -26.70 6.83 20.96
CA GLY A 425 -27.33 5.55 20.66
C GLY A 425 -26.51 4.62 19.77
N GLY A 426 -25.22 4.91 19.55
CA GLY A 426 -24.30 4.01 18.89
C GLY A 426 -23.92 2.81 19.75
N HIS A 427 -23.35 1.77 19.13
CA HIS A 427 -22.92 0.55 19.80
C HIS A 427 -21.42 0.31 19.60
N VAL A 428 -20.73 -0.11 20.67
CA VAL A 428 -19.29 -0.38 20.61
C VAL A 428 -19.02 -1.84 20.96
N ILE A 429 -18.18 -2.51 20.17
CA ILE A 429 -17.65 -3.83 20.44
C ILE A 429 -16.14 -3.68 20.61
N GLY A 430 -15.60 -4.01 21.77
CA GLY A 430 -14.16 -4.04 22.03
C GLY A 430 -13.69 -5.44 22.36
N SER A 431 -12.45 -5.72 22.01
CA SER A 431 -11.78 -6.96 22.38
C SER A 431 -10.45 -6.68 23.10
N PHE A 432 -10.08 -7.57 23.99
CA PHE A 432 -8.83 -7.61 24.75
C PHE A 432 -8.48 -6.29 25.46
N ASP A 433 -7.52 -5.53 24.91
CA ASP A 433 -6.95 -4.32 25.54
C ASP A 433 -7.63 -3.02 25.09
N SER A 434 -8.55 -3.13 24.14
CA SER A 434 -9.13 -1.94 23.50
C SER A 434 -9.93 -1.09 24.46
N CYS A 435 -9.51 0.17 24.63
CA CYS A 435 -10.13 1.17 25.51
C CYS A 435 -10.37 0.68 26.94
N LEU A 436 -9.53 -0.22 27.45
CA LEU A 436 -9.59 -0.75 28.82
C LEU A 436 -8.56 -0.03 29.71
N PRO A 437 -8.97 0.89 30.62
CA PRO A 437 -8.08 1.55 31.56
C PRO A 437 -7.41 0.54 32.49
N LYS A 438 -6.09 0.66 32.65
CA LYS A 438 -5.31 -0.27 33.50
C LYS A 438 -5.21 0.17 34.97
N ASP A 439 -5.75 1.32 35.31
CA ASP A 439 -5.76 1.86 36.67
C ASP A 439 -6.93 1.35 37.52
N GLY A 440 -7.75 0.43 36.96
CA GLY A 440 -8.92 -0.11 37.64
C GLY A 440 -10.17 0.79 37.58
N SER A 441 -10.11 1.90 36.86
CA SER A 441 -11.31 2.69 36.59
C SER A 441 -12.27 1.98 35.62
N GLU A 442 -13.54 2.35 35.66
CA GLU A 442 -14.56 1.79 34.77
C GLU A 442 -14.28 2.18 33.32
N SER A 443 -14.32 1.18 32.42
CA SER A 443 -14.22 1.36 30.99
C SER A 443 -15.57 1.70 30.35
N ILE A 444 -15.55 2.13 29.08
CA ILE A 444 -16.76 2.36 28.26
C ILE A 444 -17.65 1.12 28.11
N TYR A 445 -17.15 -0.05 28.46
CA TYR A 445 -17.88 -1.33 28.41
C TYR A 445 -18.58 -1.69 29.73
N GLY A 446 -18.47 -0.85 30.76
CA GLY A 446 -19.02 -1.13 32.08
C GLY A 446 -18.25 -2.19 32.88
N VAL A 447 -16.98 -2.39 32.57
CA VAL A 447 -16.06 -3.29 33.28
C VAL A 447 -14.82 -2.53 33.75
N ALA A 448 -14.18 -3.01 34.82
CA ALA A 448 -12.91 -2.50 35.33
C ALA A 448 -11.82 -3.59 35.21
N PHE A 449 -10.63 -3.20 34.80
CA PHE A 449 -9.46 -4.08 34.77
C PHE A 449 -9.03 -4.42 36.19
N GLU A 450 -8.73 -5.70 36.46
CA GLU A 450 -8.18 -6.15 37.73
C GLU A 450 -6.71 -6.54 37.62
N LYS A 451 -6.38 -7.45 36.73
CA LYS A 451 -5.01 -7.92 36.49
C LYS A 451 -4.90 -8.64 35.13
N GLU A 452 -3.67 -8.89 34.70
CA GLU A 452 -3.42 -9.90 33.66
C GLU A 452 -3.67 -11.29 34.24
N SER A 453 -4.22 -12.19 33.44
CA SER A 453 -4.41 -13.58 33.88
C SER A 453 -3.05 -14.24 34.21
N GLU A 454 -3.05 -15.08 35.20
CA GLU A 454 -1.88 -15.89 35.59
C GLU A 454 -1.66 -17.06 34.60
N TYR A 455 -2.70 -17.42 33.84
CA TYR A 455 -2.70 -18.57 32.95
C TYR A 455 -2.44 -18.15 31.50
N TYR A 456 -1.67 -18.96 30.80
CA TYR A 456 -1.39 -18.72 29.35
C TYR A 456 -2.48 -19.29 28.45
N ARG A 457 -3.21 -20.31 28.90
CA ARG A 457 -4.41 -20.83 28.24
C ARG A 457 -5.53 -20.82 29.24
N GLU A 458 -6.65 -20.30 28.83
CA GLU A 458 -7.87 -20.22 29.60
C GLU A 458 -9.02 -20.77 28.78
N PHE A 459 -10.17 -20.88 29.40
CA PHE A 459 -11.37 -21.35 28.73
C PHE A 459 -12.51 -20.34 28.95
N VAL A 460 -13.46 -20.33 28.06
CA VAL A 460 -14.70 -19.56 28.21
C VAL A 460 -15.91 -20.47 28.03
N MET A 461 -16.92 -20.27 28.86
CA MET A 461 -18.19 -20.99 28.79
C MET A 461 -19.29 -19.99 28.47
N PRO A 462 -19.83 -19.96 27.23
CA PRO A 462 -20.96 -19.12 26.86
C PRO A 462 -22.23 -19.55 27.62
N ASN A 463 -23.00 -18.57 28.08
CA ASN A 463 -24.31 -18.85 28.67
C ASN A 463 -25.38 -19.14 27.59
N ASP A 464 -26.61 -19.42 28.00
CA ASP A 464 -27.71 -19.76 27.07
C ASP A 464 -28.13 -18.58 26.16
N VAL A 465 -27.73 -17.34 26.45
CA VAL A 465 -28.05 -16.15 25.63
C VAL A 465 -27.23 -16.16 24.35
N ILE A 466 -25.89 -16.28 24.45
CA ILE A 466 -24.98 -16.24 23.30
C ILE A 466 -24.52 -17.62 22.85
N GLY A 467 -24.66 -18.65 23.70
CA GLY A 467 -24.27 -20.02 23.41
C GLY A 467 -25.39 -20.93 22.90
N LYS A 468 -26.56 -20.38 22.57
CA LYS A 468 -27.76 -21.17 22.20
C LYS A 468 -27.49 -22.21 21.09
N ASP A 469 -26.72 -21.84 20.09
CA ASP A 469 -26.45 -22.68 18.93
C ASP A 469 -25.02 -23.27 18.97
N LEU A 470 -24.31 -23.14 20.08
CA LEU A 470 -22.98 -23.69 20.28
C LEU A 470 -23.05 -25.01 21.07
N PRO A 471 -22.06 -25.90 20.91
CA PRO A 471 -21.90 -27.03 21.82
C PRO A 471 -21.78 -26.52 23.26
N LYS A 472 -22.39 -27.26 24.21
CA LYS A 472 -22.26 -26.95 25.66
C LYS A 472 -20.94 -27.49 26.19
N GLU A 473 -19.86 -26.79 25.79
CA GLU A 473 -18.48 -27.15 26.10
C GLU A 473 -17.67 -25.89 26.45
N GLU A 474 -16.56 -26.07 27.09
CA GLU A 474 -15.59 -25.04 27.37
C GLU A 474 -14.76 -24.77 26.11
N PHE A 475 -14.70 -23.52 25.66
CA PHE A 475 -13.91 -23.11 24.48
C PHE A 475 -12.56 -22.57 24.92
N VAL A 476 -11.48 -23.11 24.34
CA VAL A 476 -10.12 -22.68 24.67
C VAL A 476 -9.81 -21.30 24.08
N MET A 477 -9.21 -20.45 24.91
CA MET A 477 -8.59 -19.18 24.52
C MET A 477 -7.08 -19.38 24.52
N TYR A 478 -6.46 -19.30 23.34
CA TYR A 478 -5.04 -19.62 23.17
C TYR A 478 -4.09 -18.53 23.65
N LEU A 479 -4.55 -17.28 23.74
CA LEU A 479 -3.77 -16.16 24.23
C LEU A 479 -4.15 -15.85 25.68
N ARG A 480 -3.20 -15.25 26.41
CA ARG A 480 -3.43 -14.76 27.78
C ARG A 480 -4.47 -13.64 27.74
N GLY A 481 -5.47 -13.72 28.58
CA GLY A 481 -6.50 -12.71 28.74
C GLY A 481 -6.28 -11.80 29.95
N TYR A 482 -7.29 -11.01 30.26
CA TYR A 482 -7.36 -10.17 31.44
C TYR A 482 -8.48 -10.63 32.36
N ASP A 483 -8.25 -10.46 33.68
CA ASP A 483 -9.31 -10.52 34.66
C ASP A 483 -9.96 -9.15 34.75
N VAL A 484 -11.27 -9.13 34.54
CA VAL A 484 -12.08 -7.89 34.59
C VAL A 484 -13.23 -8.08 35.56
N LYS A 485 -13.58 -7.01 36.25
CA LYS A 485 -14.72 -6.97 37.16
C LYS A 485 -15.89 -6.24 36.47
N PRO A 486 -17.08 -6.85 36.36
CA PRO A 486 -18.27 -6.15 35.90
C PRO A 486 -18.68 -5.07 36.91
N VAL A 487 -18.95 -3.85 36.42
CA VAL A 487 -19.43 -2.68 37.18
C VAL A 487 -20.87 -2.40 36.80
N HIS A 488 -21.09 -2.10 35.50
CA HIS A 488 -22.41 -1.92 34.90
C HIS A 488 -22.60 -2.81 33.67
N ALA A 489 -22.05 -4.03 33.71
CA ALA A 489 -22.10 -4.98 32.59
C ALA A 489 -22.77 -6.30 33.02
N GLU A 490 -23.42 -6.94 32.05
CA GLU A 490 -23.94 -8.30 32.19
C GLU A 490 -22.88 -9.31 31.73
N VAL A 491 -22.67 -10.39 32.50
CA VAL A 491 -21.74 -11.46 32.15
C VAL A 491 -22.46 -12.48 31.25
N LEU A 492 -21.97 -12.64 30.03
CA LEU A 492 -22.52 -13.55 29.02
C LEU A 492 -21.63 -14.79 28.79
N MET A 493 -20.37 -14.75 29.25
CA MET A 493 -19.43 -15.87 29.24
C MET A 493 -18.66 -15.89 30.55
N ASP A 494 -18.60 -17.07 31.18
CA ASP A 494 -17.73 -17.29 32.33
C ASP A 494 -16.33 -17.66 31.86
N LYS A 495 -15.32 -17.05 32.48
CA LYS A 495 -13.94 -17.47 32.37
C LYS A 495 -13.70 -18.69 33.27
N ILE A 496 -13.03 -19.71 32.73
CA ILE A 496 -12.68 -20.93 33.45
C ILE A 496 -11.16 -21.07 33.41
N GLU A 497 -10.60 -21.20 34.63
CA GLU A 497 -9.18 -21.42 34.82
C GLU A 497 -8.80 -22.88 34.53
N PRO A 498 -7.59 -23.13 34.00
CA PRO A 498 -7.12 -24.50 33.78
C PRO A 498 -6.92 -25.21 35.11
N TYR A 499 -7.08 -26.52 35.09
CA TYR A 499 -6.87 -27.37 36.26
C TYR A 499 -5.39 -27.46 36.64
#